data_c4655cc7035fbdebc4887c575cef5b4d
#
_entry.id   c4655cc7035fbdebc4887c575cef5b4d
#
_cell.length_a   1.000
_cell.length_b   1.000
_cell.length_c   1.000
_cell.angle_alpha   90.00
_cell.angle_beta   90.00
_cell.angle_gamma   90.00
#
_symmetry.space_group_name_H-M   'P 1'
#
loop_
_entity.id
_entity.type
_entity.pdbx_description
1 polymer ?
#
loop_
_entity_poly.entity_id
_entity_poly.type
_entity_poly.pdbx_seq_one_letter_code
_entity_poly.pdbx_strand_id
1 'polypeptide(L)'
;LTTATVQAQHKKKGKKKVQTAAHKKAPAKTKKSHTAATPAKKKTAVFSAAESTPAKLNREGLGDTTAPRVVTVTSAFKPSLKNAAKVNFTAASPVIDSSRVPVLYNIPAQNLLFSYQPVPIKPLALPQDSGLAWVNDHYIKAGIGNYTMGLAEGAFSFGDGKKSITNLRANYLTTKGNLPAQQYSKFGMNVISILNTNHNNEWTTKAFYENTTRYFYGYEPASLNYKKDSLLNRFNTAGIEVGLQNKARNDFNITYHPQVQLRYFADNRDNKEYALLAKANINKGFAKIYAFDLGLTADISKATFFPSTPNQRILKNNLYYVSPTLQFNTPNFKLYLGIQPSWDNQNFSTLPNITAEARVKESALVVEGGWTGYYNKNTYYSLAGFNPWLAALTDLQNTKAIETYAGIKGSAGNHFTYKGRVSFIKLNNQPLFVNDLLDGKTFNVLYEPSMQLMKLHGEVGYNVQEKFSFLAGATFQKFSSLVVNEQAWGQLPFEVTGTLKWKVLKDLQVKADAFLWDGPYYRSKSMQAMKLDPAADLNLGIEFAVMPKLNLWFQVNNLLNNKYQRWNQYEVLGLNVLGGVVYSFR
;
A
#
# COMPACT_ATOMS: atom_id res chain seq x y z
N LEU A 1 -6.15 -43.12 39.43
CA LEU A 1 -5.48 -43.70 40.59
C LEU A 1 -4.08 -43.09 40.69
N THR A 2 -3.68 -42.19 41.53
CA THR A 2 -3.91 -41.89 42.93
C THR A 2 -3.53 -40.43 43.21
N THR A 3 -4.32 -39.82 43.99
CA THR A 3 -4.18 -38.55 44.67
C THR A 3 -2.96 -38.44 45.59
N ALA A 4 -2.33 -37.28 45.68
CA ALA A 4 -1.75 -36.80 46.93
C ALA A 4 -1.67 -35.25 46.93
N THR A 5 -2.51 -34.68 47.76
CA THR A 5 -2.50 -33.32 48.34
C THR A 5 -1.43 -33.18 49.38
N VAL A 6 -0.71 -32.07 49.52
CA VAL A 6 -0.21 -31.54 50.76
C VAL A 6 -0.22 -30.01 50.77
N GLN A 7 -0.75 -29.49 51.87
CA GLN A 7 -1.06 -28.09 52.24
C GLN A 7 0.15 -27.23 52.62
N ALA A 8 -0.10 -25.98 52.44
CA ALA A 8 0.31 -24.76 53.12
C ALA A 8 1.22 -24.76 54.33
N GLN A 9 2.08 -23.74 54.46
CA GLN A 9 2.21 -22.99 55.69
C GLN A 9 2.75 -21.56 55.47
N HIS A 10 2.05 -20.64 56.12
CA HIS A 10 2.35 -19.22 56.35
C HIS A 10 3.63 -18.97 57.16
N LYS A 11 4.30 -17.85 56.94
CA LYS A 11 4.78 -17.00 58.04
C LYS A 11 4.90 -15.51 57.67
N LYS A 12 4.35 -14.70 58.53
CA LYS A 12 4.22 -13.25 58.59
C LYS A 12 5.46 -12.54 59.16
N LYS A 13 5.48 -11.19 58.98
CA LYS A 13 6.08 -10.07 59.75
C LYS A 13 7.48 -9.64 59.28
N GLY A 14 7.76 -8.34 59.08
CA GLY A 14 7.44 -7.20 59.91
C GLY A 14 7.73 -5.85 59.27
N LYS A 15 7.02 -4.89 59.73
CA LYS A 15 7.06 -3.45 59.44
C LYS A 15 8.31 -2.77 59.98
N LYS A 16 8.81 -1.71 59.27
CA LYS A 16 9.33 -0.51 59.94
C LYS A 16 9.09 0.73 59.09
N LYS A 17 8.38 1.66 59.69
CA LYS A 17 8.21 3.08 59.35
C LYS A 17 9.41 3.87 59.90
N VAL A 18 9.71 5.04 59.30
CA VAL A 18 10.07 6.34 59.89
C VAL A 18 10.33 7.27 58.71
N GLN A 19 9.52 8.23 58.42
CA GLN A 19 9.32 9.64 58.82
C GLN A 19 10.33 10.62 58.21
N THR A 20 9.79 11.45 57.33
CA THR A 20 9.68 12.93 57.29
C THR A 20 10.91 13.81 57.45
N ALA A 21 11.11 14.71 56.51
CA ALA A 21 11.21 16.14 56.75
C ALA A 21 11.08 16.98 55.49
N ALA A 22 10.21 17.95 55.54
CA ALA A 22 9.97 19.00 54.57
C ALA A 22 10.92 20.19 54.80
N HIS A 23 11.25 20.93 53.77
CA HIS A 23 11.43 22.38 53.89
C HIS A 23 11.12 23.13 52.58
N LYS A 24 10.31 24.15 52.78
CA LYS A 24 9.86 25.24 51.91
C LYS A 24 11.00 26.20 51.54
N LYS A 25 10.92 26.84 50.36
CA LYS A 25 10.61 28.28 50.16
C LYS A 25 10.87 28.72 48.73
N ALA A 26 9.88 29.40 48.15
CA ALA A 26 9.97 30.40 47.03
C ALA A 26 10.16 31.81 47.69
N PRO A 27 10.08 32.97 46.98
CA PRO A 27 10.19 33.36 45.57
C PRO A 27 11.01 34.69 45.38
N ALA A 28 11.17 35.17 44.15
CA ALA A 28 11.21 36.62 43.76
C ALA A 28 11.51 36.72 42.24
N LYS A 29 10.69 37.29 41.44
CA LYS A 29 10.31 38.64 40.97
C LYS A 29 11.48 39.50 40.43
N THR A 30 11.42 39.91 39.20
CA THR A 30 11.19 41.25 38.56
C THR A 30 12.08 41.34 37.31
N LYS A 31 11.80 42.02 36.25
CA LYS A 31 10.99 43.07 35.66
C LYS A 31 11.43 43.32 34.19
N LYS A 32 10.47 43.58 33.33
CA LYS A 32 10.33 44.56 32.23
C LYS A 32 11.52 45.10 31.46
N SER A 33 11.40 45.14 30.10
CA SER A 33 11.10 46.36 29.36
C SER A 33 10.92 46.07 27.87
N HIS A 34 9.88 46.55 27.32
CA HIS A 34 9.49 47.25 26.09
C HIS A 34 10.56 47.53 25.02
N THR A 35 10.26 47.28 23.75
CA THR A 35 9.93 48.35 22.81
C THR A 35 9.31 47.83 21.52
N ALA A 36 8.32 48.56 21.05
CA ALA A 36 7.56 48.38 19.82
C ALA A 36 8.23 49.07 18.63
N ALA A 37 7.95 48.58 17.43
CA ALA A 37 7.86 49.41 16.24
C ALA A 37 7.08 48.66 15.13
N THR A 38 6.00 49.29 14.69
CA THR A 38 5.13 49.02 13.54
C THR A 38 5.52 50.02 12.40
N PRO A 39 4.88 50.03 11.22
CA PRO A 39 4.76 49.07 10.11
C PRO A 39 5.19 49.65 8.76
N ALA A 40 5.31 48.87 7.73
CA ALA A 40 5.38 49.37 6.36
C ALA A 40 4.54 48.56 5.37
N LYS A 41 3.90 49.28 4.49
CA LYS A 41 2.74 49.05 3.63
C LYS A 41 2.93 48.06 2.48
N LYS A 42 1.82 47.35 2.21
CA LYS A 42 1.21 46.87 0.96
C LYS A 42 1.97 47.03 -0.36
N LYS A 43 2.08 45.92 -1.11
CA LYS A 43 1.70 45.86 -2.52
C LYS A 43 1.02 44.52 -2.83
N THR A 44 -0.21 44.60 -3.30
CA THR A 44 -1.09 43.56 -3.77
C THR A 44 -0.67 43.16 -5.18
N ALA A 45 -0.38 41.87 -5.39
CA ALA A 45 -0.34 41.30 -6.72
C ALA A 45 -1.38 40.16 -6.75
N VAL A 46 -2.39 40.36 -7.57
CA VAL A 46 -3.45 39.42 -7.87
C VAL A 46 -2.87 38.36 -8.79
N PHE A 47 -2.85 37.09 -8.35
CA PHE A 47 -2.59 35.95 -9.23
C PHE A 47 -3.80 35.00 -9.23
N SER A 48 -4.29 34.80 -10.43
CA SER A 48 -5.36 33.89 -10.79
C SER A 48 -5.02 32.45 -10.34
N ALA A 49 -5.93 31.86 -9.59
CA ALA A 49 -5.83 30.51 -9.11
C ALA A 49 -6.12 29.50 -10.23
N ALA A 50 -5.15 28.66 -10.54
CA ALA A 50 -5.43 27.41 -11.21
C ALA A 50 -5.95 26.42 -10.16
N GLU A 51 -7.15 25.96 -10.36
CA GLU A 51 -7.85 25.00 -9.50
C GLU A 51 -7.13 23.66 -9.51
N SER A 52 -6.39 23.37 -8.47
CA SER A 52 -5.87 22.02 -8.23
C SER A 52 -6.85 21.26 -7.36
N THR A 53 -7.49 20.28 -7.95
CA THR A 53 -8.32 19.31 -7.22
C THR A 53 -7.49 18.64 -6.12
N PRO A 54 -7.94 18.63 -4.87
CA PRO A 54 -7.19 17.99 -3.80
C PRO A 54 -7.08 16.47 -4.08
N ALA A 55 -5.87 15.97 -4.04
CA ALA A 55 -5.66 14.54 -4.02
C ALA A 55 -6.39 13.97 -2.81
N LYS A 56 -7.46 13.21 -3.05
CA LYS A 56 -8.14 12.47 -2.00
C LYS A 56 -7.12 11.56 -1.35
N LEU A 57 -6.88 11.76 -0.07
CA LEU A 57 -6.20 10.77 0.74
C LEU A 57 -7.09 9.52 0.79
N ASN A 58 -6.84 8.59 -0.12
CA ASN A 58 -7.42 7.26 0.02
C ASN A 58 -6.80 6.63 1.25
N ARG A 59 -7.56 6.59 2.31
CA ARG A 59 -7.23 5.88 3.53
C ARG A 59 -7.70 4.45 3.42
N GLU A 60 -7.29 3.80 2.38
CA GLU A 60 -7.67 2.43 2.17
C GLU A 60 -6.61 1.48 2.71
N GLY A 61 -7.09 0.67 3.57
CA GLY A 61 -6.54 -0.65 3.82
C GLY A 61 -5.29 -0.65 4.66
N LEU A 62 -5.12 -1.73 5.34
CA LEU A 62 -3.93 -2.11 6.01
C LEU A 62 -2.75 -1.72 5.16
N GLY A 63 -2.42 -0.46 5.29
CA GLY A 63 -1.35 0.04 4.51
C GLY A 63 -0.16 -0.81 4.87
N ASP A 64 0.27 -1.45 3.94
CA ASP A 64 1.66 -1.38 3.77
C ASP A 64 2.08 0.06 4.07
N THR A 65 2.74 0.22 5.17
CA THR A 65 3.29 1.51 5.61
C THR A 65 4.33 2.02 4.62
N THR A 66 4.64 1.24 3.60
CA THR A 66 5.60 1.51 2.53
C THR A 66 4.97 1.82 1.18
N ALA A 67 3.62 1.74 1.05
CA ALA A 67 3.01 2.16 -0.20
C ALA A 67 3.37 3.62 -0.49
N PRO A 68 4.00 3.94 -1.62
CA PRO A 68 4.24 5.33 -1.99
C PRO A 68 2.88 5.98 -2.16
N ARG A 69 2.51 6.79 -1.19
CA ARG A 69 1.40 7.73 -1.41
C ARG A 69 1.84 8.61 -2.57
N VAL A 70 1.15 8.48 -3.68
CA VAL A 70 1.36 9.38 -4.80
C VAL A 70 1.02 10.78 -4.32
N VAL A 71 2.06 11.51 -4.00
CA VAL A 71 1.94 12.94 -3.77
C VAL A 71 1.92 13.57 -5.15
N THR A 72 0.75 14.03 -5.57
CA THR A 72 0.70 14.94 -6.69
C THR A 72 1.37 16.25 -6.25
N VAL A 73 2.66 16.34 -6.49
CA VAL A 73 3.36 17.61 -6.36
C VAL A 73 2.90 18.44 -7.53
N THR A 74 1.96 19.32 -7.29
CA THR A 74 1.65 20.37 -8.26
C THR A 74 2.82 21.34 -8.23
N SER A 75 3.81 21.13 -9.11
CA SER A 75 4.78 22.17 -9.40
C SER A 75 4.04 23.33 -10.02
N ALA A 76 4.37 24.55 -9.65
CA ALA A 76 3.94 25.74 -10.37
C ALA A 76 4.69 25.78 -11.71
N PHE A 77 4.33 24.88 -12.62
CA PHE A 77 4.86 24.85 -13.97
C PHE A 77 4.26 26.06 -14.70
N LYS A 78 5.10 27.02 -15.05
CA LYS A 78 4.78 27.99 -16.10
C LYS A 78 5.11 27.32 -17.44
N PRO A 79 4.12 26.89 -18.23
CA PRO A 79 4.41 26.36 -19.54
C PRO A 79 5.00 27.49 -20.39
N SER A 80 6.25 27.37 -20.77
CA SER A 80 6.76 28.18 -21.87
C SER A 80 6.34 27.48 -23.15
N LEU A 81 5.53 28.13 -23.95
CA LEU A 81 5.03 27.64 -25.23
C LEU A 81 6.11 27.52 -26.32
N LYS A 82 7.39 27.70 -25.99
CA LYS A 82 8.48 27.48 -26.94
C LYS A 82 8.83 25.98 -26.95
N ASN A 83 8.54 25.35 -28.05
CA ASN A 83 8.87 23.97 -28.41
C ASN A 83 8.04 22.87 -27.73
N ALA A 84 6.71 22.97 -27.81
CA ALA A 84 5.89 21.78 -27.71
C ALA A 84 6.13 20.89 -28.93
N ALA A 85 7.10 19.99 -28.85
CA ALA A 85 7.17 18.88 -29.79
C ALA A 85 5.85 18.12 -29.66
N LYS A 86 5.21 17.84 -30.79
CA LYS A 86 3.98 17.07 -30.85
C LYS A 86 4.24 15.70 -30.20
N VAL A 87 3.88 15.55 -28.94
CA VAL A 87 3.91 14.26 -28.29
C VAL A 87 2.66 13.54 -28.75
N ASN A 88 2.81 12.61 -29.68
CA ASN A 88 1.74 11.69 -30.02
C ASN A 88 1.53 10.80 -28.80
N PHE A 89 0.57 11.14 -27.98
CA PHE A 89 0.01 10.16 -27.04
C PHE A 89 -0.83 9.20 -27.84
N THR A 90 -0.26 8.12 -28.30
CA THR A 90 -1.04 6.90 -28.42
C THR A 90 -1.66 6.67 -27.07
N ALA A 91 -2.96 6.46 -27.02
CA ALA A 91 -3.64 6.02 -25.81
C ALA A 91 -2.78 4.89 -25.26
N ALA A 92 -2.07 5.23 -24.20
CA ALA A 92 -0.97 4.40 -23.81
C ALA A 92 -1.52 3.02 -23.61
N SER A 93 -1.07 2.09 -24.42
CA SER A 93 -0.85 0.78 -23.87
C SER A 93 -0.43 1.03 -22.44
N PRO A 94 -1.18 0.55 -21.44
CA PRO A 94 -0.76 0.75 -20.07
C PRO A 94 0.74 0.52 -20.12
N VAL A 95 1.52 1.50 -19.67
CA VAL A 95 2.97 1.37 -19.71
C VAL A 95 3.20 0.02 -19.10
N ILE A 96 3.51 -0.93 -19.98
CA ILE A 96 3.67 -2.30 -19.57
C ILE A 96 4.72 -2.19 -18.51
N ASP A 97 4.32 -2.36 -17.27
CA ASP A 97 5.28 -2.57 -16.22
C ASP A 97 5.88 -3.94 -16.44
N SER A 98 6.64 -4.05 -17.55
CA SER A 98 7.44 -5.21 -17.84
C SER A 98 8.58 -5.36 -16.83
N SER A 99 8.76 -4.38 -15.93
CA SER A 99 9.75 -4.45 -14.88
C SER A 99 9.35 -5.40 -13.76
N ARG A 100 8.08 -5.71 -13.66
CA ARG A 100 7.61 -6.61 -12.63
C ARG A 100 7.14 -7.92 -13.23
N VAL A 101 8.09 -8.70 -13.68
CA VAL A 101 7.91 -10.13 -13.43
C VAL A 101 7.75 -10.21 -11.92
N PRO A 102 6.60 -10.65 -11.41
CA PRO A 102 6.44 -10.83 -9.99
C PRO A 102 7.62 -11.66 -9.55
N VAL A 103 8.45 -11.07 -8.71
CA VAL A 103 9.55 -11.80 -8.10
C VAL A 103 8.91 -13.02 -7.49
N LEU A 104 9.39 -14.20 -7.84
CA LEU A 104 8.74 -15.48 -7.57
C LEU A 104 8.62 -15.79 -6.09
N TYR A 105 9.36 -15.09 -5.31
CA TYR A 105 9.20 -15.08 -3.89
C TYR A 105 8.34 -13.87 -3.56
N ASN A 106 7.37 -14.14 -2.79
CA ASN A 106 6.54 -13.13 -2.22
C ASN A 106 7.44 -12.25 -1.34
N ILE A 107 8.07 -11.29 -1.99
CA ILE A 107 8.47 -10.11 -1.27
C ILE A 107 7.19 -9.69 -0.57
N PRO A 108 7.18 -9.62 0.74
CA PRO A 108 5.93 -9.60 1.50
C PRO A 108 5.00 -8.58 0.91
N ALA A 109 3.72 -8.81 1.01
CA ALA A 109 2.65 -7.99 0.46
C ALA A 109 2.79 -6.48 0.73
N GLN A 110 3.68 -6.10 1.63
CA GLN A 110 4.19 -4.75 1.79
C GLN A 110 4.71 -4.12 0.49
N ASN A 111 5.29 -4.95 -0.40
CA ASN A 111 5.78 -4.52 -1.71
C ASN A 111 4.87 -4.95 -2.86
N LEU A 112 3.98 -5.91 -2.62
CA LEU A 112 3.05 -6.41 -3.62
C LEU A 112 1.70 -5.67 -3.61
N LEU A 113 1.42 -4.90 -2.58
CA LEU A 113 0.36 -3.90 -2.62
C LEU A 113 0.78 -2.62 -3.38
N PHE A 114 1.94 -2.64 -4.01
CA PHE A 114 2.08 -1.92 -5.26
C PHE A 114 1.23 -2.63 -6.33
N SER A 115 -0.06 -2.72 -6.14
CA SER A 115 -0.91 -2.50 -7.27
C SER A 115 -0.53 -1.08 -7.71
N TYR A 116 0.41 -0.98 -8.63
CA TYR A 116 0.49 0.15 -9.49
C TYR A 116 -0.89 0.19 -10.17
N GLN A 117 -1.84 0.80 -9.47
CA GLN A 117 -2.91 1.46 -10.18
C GLN A 117 -2.14 2.55 -10.92
N PRO A 118 -2.05 2.48 -12.25
CA PRO A 118 -1.63 3.65 -12.99
C PRO A 118 -2.55 4.75 -12.48
N VAL A 119 -2.00 5.67 -11.70
CA VAL A 119 -2.71 6.93 -11.44
C VAL A 119 -3.02 7.38 -12.84
N PRO A 120 -4.31 7.50 -13.23
CA PRO A 120 -4.62 8.00 -14.55
C PRO A 120 -3.83 9.30 -14.65
N ILE A 121 -2.81 9.30 -15.50
CA ILE A 121 -2.07 10.50 -15.83
C ILE A 121 -3.17 11.40 -16.32
N LYS A 122 -3.62 12.35 -15.47
CA LYS A 122 -4.50 13.40 -15.95
C LYS A 122 -3.71 14.00 -17.11
N PRO A 123 -4.16 13.87 -18.34
CA PRO A 123 -3.46 14.53 -19.41
C PRO A 123 -3.35 15.98 -18.98
N LEU A 124 -2.14 16.52 -18.91
CA LEU A 124 -1.98 17.96 -18.98
C LEU A 124 -2.94 18.37 -20.10
N ALA A 125 -3.85 19.31 -19.83
CA ALA A 125 -4.79 19.76 -20.82
C ALA A 125 -4.01 20.41 -21.95
N LEU A 126 -3.49 19.57 -22.83
CA LEU A 126 -3.04 20.01 -24.14
C LEU A 126 -4.30 20.38 -24.92
N PRO A 127 -4.28 21.43 -25.71
CA PRO A 127 -5.38 21.75 -26.60
C PRO A 127 -5.71 20.48 -27.37
N GLN A 128 -6.97 20.11 -27.33
CA GLN A 128 -7.50 18.88 -27.93
C GLN A 128 -7.09 18.88 -29.39
N ASP A 129 -6.10 18.07 -29.74
CA ASP A 129 -5.81 17.79 -31.16
C ASP A 129 -6.96 16.90 -31.63
N SER A 130 -7.95 17.54 -32.22
CA SER A 130 -9.21 16.93 -32.66
C SER A 130 -9.05 15.97 -33.83
N GLY A 131 -7.84 15.65 -34.24
CA GLY A 131 -7.54 14.88 -35.47
C GLY A 131 -7.08 13.45 -35.27
N LEU A 132 -6.70 13.00 -34.08
CA LEU A 132 -6.24 11.64 -33.89
C LEU A 132 -7.40 10.70 -33.53
N ALA A 133 -7.65 9.72 -34.39
CA ALA A 133 -8.59 8.65 -34.10
C ALA A 133 -8.07 7.85 -32.89
N TRP A 134 -8.99 7.49 -31.98
CA TRP A 134 -8.68 6.55 -30.90
C TRP A 134 -8.23 5.21 -31.50
N VAL A 135 -7.11 4.69 -31.01
CA VAL A 135 -6.57 3.40 -31.42
C VAL A 135 -6.45 2.50 -30.20
N ASN A 136 -7.01 1.31 -30.30
CA ASN A 136 -6.86 0.28 -29.28
C ASN A 136 -5.55 -0.47 -29.53
N ASP A 137 -4.66 -0.47 -28.55
CA ASP A 137 -3.40 -1.20 -28.61
C ASP A 137 -3.50 -2.50 -27.80
N HIS A 138 -3.00 -3.58 -28.36
CA HIS A 138 -2.98 -4.90 -27.76
C HIS A 138 -1.56 -5.43 -27.70
N TYR A 139 -1.25 -6.26 -26.70
CA TYR A 139 0.02 -6.98 -26.70
C TYR A 139 -0.09 -8.36 -26.08
N ILE A 140 0.82 -9.22 -26.49
CA ILE A 140 1.10 -10.52 -25.87
C ILE A 140 2.59 -10.56 -25.55
N LYS A 141 2.91 -10.97 -24.33
CA LYS A 141 4.27 -11.14 -23.82
C LYS A 141 4.44 -12.58 -23.36
N ALA A 142 5.49 -13.25 -23.82
CA ALA A 142 5.83 -14.59 -23.39
C ALA A 142 7.33 -14.71 -23.14
N GLY A 143 7.71 -15.59 -22.22
CA GLY A 143 9.11 -15.83 -21.90
C GLY A 143 9.32 -17.06 -21.04
N ILE A 144 10.57 -17.51 -21.03
CA ILE A 144 11.04 -18.66 -20.26
C ILE A 144 12.31 -18.29 -19.49
N GLY A 145 12.62 -19.05 -18.46
CA GLY A 145 13.80 -18.79 -17.62
C GLY A 145 14.35 -20.03 -16.94
N ASN A 146 15.41 -19.82 -16.14
CA ASN A 146 15.94 -20.87 -15.29
C ASN A 146 14.88 -21.31 -14.24
N TYR A 147 15.16 -22.32 -13.42
CA TYR A 147 14.19 -22.94 -12.48
C TYR A 147 12.86 -23.36 -13.13
N THR A 148 12.89 -23.67 -14.42
CA THR A 148 11.69 -23.98 -15.23
C THR A 148 10.63 -22.86 -15.14
N MET A 149 11.09 -21.62 -15.20
CA MET A 149 10.21 -20.48 -15.23
C MET A 149 9.48 -20.35 -16.56
N GLY A 150 8.19 -20.02 -16.49
CA GLY A 150 7.38 -19.65 -17.64
C GLY A 150 6.55 -18.42 -17.32
N LEU A 151 6.57 -17.45 -18.22
CA LEU A 151 5.76 -16.23 -18.17
C LEU A 151 4.89 -16.14 -19.41
N ALA A 152 3.62 -15.83 -19.24
CA ALA A 152 2.71 -15.41 -20.31
C ALA A 152 1.86 -14.23 -19.81
N GLU A 153 1.75 -13.18 -20.60
CA GLU A 153 0.93 -12.00 -20.29
C GLU A 153 0.26 -11.51 -21.57
N GLY A 154 -0.99 -11.08 -21.45
CA GLY A 154 -1.72 -10.44 -22.54
C GLY A 154 -2.50 -9.25 -22.01
N ALA A 155 -2.54 -8.18 -22.79
CA ALA A 155 -3.39 -7.04 -22.51
C ALA A 155 -4.08 -6.58 -23.81
N PHE A 156 -5.38 -6.29 -23.66
CA PHE A 156 -6.26 -5.95 -24.75
C PHE A 156 -7.09 -4.74 -24.35
N SER A 157 -7.14 -3.74 -25.23
CA SER A 157 -7.91 -2.52 -25.04
C SER A 157 -9.03 -2.44 -26.08
N PHE A 158 -10.23 -2.08 -25.66
CA PHE A 158 -11.41 -1.96 -26.50
C PHE A 158 -12.15 -0.67 -26.19
N GLY A 159 -12.86 -0.14 -27.16
CA GLY A 159 -13.74 1.01 -27.01
C GLY A 159 -13.41 2.14 -27.96
N ASP A 160 -14.17 3.23 -27.87
CA ASP A 160 -14.06 4.42 -28.73
C ASP A 160 -13.23 5.56 -28.11
N GLY A 161 -12.71 5.34 -26.90
CA GLY A 161 -11.91 6.34 -26.15
C GLY A 161 -12.70 7.54 -25.64
N LYS A 162 -13.98 7.65 -25.98
CA LYS A 162 -14.86 8.78 -25.59
C LYS A 162 -16.00 8.31 -24.71
N LYS A 163 -16.79 7.37 -25.19
CA LYS A 163 -17.96 6.81 -24.46
C LYS A 163 -17.57 5.60 -23.64
N SER A 164 -16.69 4.75 -24.19
CA SER A 164 -16.28 3.54 -23.52
C SER A 164 -14.79 3.26 -23.68
N ILE A 165 -14.18 2.74 -22.62
CA ILE A 165 -12.83 2.18 -22.62
C ILE A 165 -12.90 0.92 -21.79
N THR A 166 -12.50 -0.21 -22.35
CA THR A 166 -12.41 -1.48 -21.62
C THR A 166 -11.04 -2.09 -21.83
N ASN A 167 -10.34 -2.36 -20.73
CA ASN A 167 -9.04 -3.00 -20.73
C ASN A 167 -9.14 -4.37 -20.05
N LEU A 168 -8.69 -5.40 -20.73
CA LEU A 168 -8.52 -6.76 -20.24
C LEU A 168 -7.03 -7.05 -20.10
N ARG A 169 -6.59 -7.53 -18.97
CA ARG A 169 -5.23 -8.04 -18.76
C ARG A 169 -5.29 -9.41 -18.12
N ALA A 170 -4.49 -10.34 -18.66
CA ALA A 170 -4.26 -11.65 -18.07
C ALA A 170 -2.76 -11.92 -17.98
N ASN A 171 -2.33 -12.57 -16.89
CA ASN A 171 -0.94 -12.94 -16.68
C ASN A 171 -0.84 -14.32 -16.02
N TYR A 172 0.16 -15.07 -16.43
CA TYR A 172 0.51 -16.36 -15.84
C TYR A 172 2.01 -16.44 -15.61
N LEU A 173 2.40 -16.89 -14.44
CA LEU A 173 3.78 -17.11 -14.07
C LEU A 173 3.90 -18.44 -13.36
N THR A 174 4.93 -19.21 -13.67
CA THR A 174 5.22 -20.48 -13.00
C THR A 174 6.71 -20.69 -12.80
N THR A 175 7.08 -21.43 -11.75
CA THR A 175 8.45 -21.90 -11.50
C THR A 175 8.45 -23.17 -10.66
N LYS A 176 9.50 -23.98 -10.80
CA LYS A 176 9.75 -25.12 -9.91
C LYS A 176 10.53 -24.71 -8.65
N GLY A 177 11.23 -23.59 -8.67
CA GLY A 177 12.16 -23.23 -7.61
C GLY A 177 13.43 -24.09 -7.61
N ASN A 178 14.30 -23.89 -6.63
CA ASN A 178 15.54 -24.63 -6.41
C ASN A 178 15.55 -25.47 -5.13
N LEU A 179 14.61 -25.24 -4.22
CA LEU A 179 14.42 -26.02 -3.00
C LEU A 179 13.26 -27.01 -3.16
N PRO A 180 13.25 -28.13 -2.40
CA PRO A 180 12.11 -29.02 -2.36
C PRO A 180 10.84 -28.28 -1.98
N ALA A 181 9.75 -28.53 -2.73
CA ALA A 181 8.44 -27.89 -2.54
C ALA A 181 8.44 -26.33 -2.65
N GLN A 182 9.44 -25.70 -3.27
CA GLN A 182 9.46 -24.25 -3.53
C GLN A 182 8.68 -23.85 -4.80
N GLN A 183 7.88 -24.75 -5.33
CA GLN A 183 7.10 -24.51 -6.54
C GLN A 183 6.09 -23.39 -6.33
N TYR A 184 5.95 -22.56 -7.36
CA TYR A 184 5.03 -21.44 -7.37
C TYR A 184 4.36 -21.30 -8.73
N SER A 185 3.08 -20.99 -8.73
CA SER A 185 2.39 -20.49 -9.91
C SER A 185 1.36 -19.44 -9.52
N LYS A 186 1.20 -18.46 -10.41
CA LYS A 186 0.21 -17.41 -10.27
C LYS A 186 -0.47 -17.16 -11.61
N PHE A 187 -1.78 -17.19 -11.60
CA PHE A 187 -2.62 -16.72 -12.69
C PHE A 187 -3.42 -15.52 -12.21
N GLY A 188 -3.44 -14.46 -12.98
CA GLY A 188 -4.23 -13.27 -12.72
C GLY A 188 -4.97 -12.82 -13.97
N MET A 189 -6.21 -12.37 -13.81
CA MET A 189 -7.01 -11.75 -14.85
C MET A 189 -7.72 -10.55 -14.26
N ASN A 190 -7.70 -9.42 -14.95
CA ASN A 190 -8.45 -8.24 -14.57
C ASN A 190 -9.07 -7.56 -15.80
N VAL A 191 -10.26 -7.01 -15.58
CA VAL A 191 -11.00 -6.23 -16.54
C VAL A 191 -11.34 -4.91 -15.90
N ILE A 192 -11.08 -3.81 -16.57
CA ILE A 192 -11.48 -2.47 -16.16
C ILE A 192 -12.27 -1.87 -17.31
N SER A 193 -13.51 -1.47 -17.06
CA SER A 193 -14.38 -0.82 -18.02
C SER A 193 -14.83 0.54 -17.50
N ILE A 194 -14.64 1.58 -18.29
CA ILE A 194 -15.09 2.94 -18.02
C ILE A 194 -16.15 3.29 -19.06
N LEU A 195 -17.34 3.67 -18.60
CA LEU A 195 -18.46 4.06 -19.43
C LEU A 195 -18.88 5.48 -19.10
N ASN A 196 -18.79 6.35 -20.08
CA ASN A 196 -19.19 7.75 -20.00
C ASN A 196 -20.63 7.91 -20.52
N THR A 197 -21.51 8.39 -19.66
CA THR A 197 -22.90 8.70 -20.06
C THR A 197 -23.03 10.14 -20.52
N ASN A 198 -24.11 10.41 -21.27
CA ASN A 198 -24.41 11.77 -21.74
C ASN A 198 -24.84 12.73 -20.61
N HIS A 199 -25.15 12.20 -19.41
CA HIS A 199 -25.65 12.95 -18.26
C HIS A 199 -24.55 13.27 -17.23
N ASN A 200 -23.35 13.59 -17.66
CA ASN A 200 -22.23 13.97 -16.76
C ASN A 200 -21.78 12.86 -15.79
N ASN A 201 -22.14 11.60 -16.04
CA ASN A 201 -21.77 10.47 -15.19
C ASN A 201 -20.75 9.58 -15.87
N GLU A 202 -19.87 9.04 -15.05
CA GLU A 202 -18.88 8.03 -15.43
C GLU A 202 -19.07 6.81 -14.54
N TRP A 203 -19.24 5.65 -15.17
CA TRP A 203 -19.28 4.35 -14.50
C TRP A 203 -17.92 3.67 -14.66
N THR A 204 -17.35 3.21 -13.57
CA THR A 204 -16.15 2.38 -13.59
C THR A 204 -16.49 1.00 -13.03
N THR A 205 -16.27 -0.03 -13.83
CA THR A 205 -16.44 -1.42 -13.41
C THR A 205 -15.08 -2.12 -13.46
N LYS A 206 -14.69 -2.77 -12.37
CA LYS A 206 -13.49 -3.62 -12.30
C LYS A 206 -13.91 -5.02 -11.91
N ALA A 207 -13.44 -6.02 -12.65
CA ALA A 207 -13.57 -7.42 -12.28
C ALA A 207 -12.18 -8.06 -12.27
N PHE A 208 -11.92 -8.92 -11.29
CA PHE A 208 -10.63 -9.58 -11.20
C PHE A 208 -10.77 -11.02 -10.69
N TYR A 209 -9.85 -11.85 -11.14
CA TYR A 209 -9.66 -13.19 -10.65
C TYR A 209 -8.16 -13.45 -10.47
N GLU A 210 -7.77 -14.05 -9.36
CA GLU A 210 -6.41 -14.46 -9.08
C GLU A 210 -6.40 -15.86 -8.50
N ASN A 211 -5.54 -16.72 -9.04
CA ASN A 211 -5.20 -18.02 -8.47
C ASN A 211 -3.70 -18.04 -8.18
N THR A 212 -3.33 -18.31 -6.94
CA THR A 212 -1.94 -18.44 -6.53
C THR A 212 -1.75 -19.81 -5.89
N THR A 213 -0.83 -20.59 -6.41
CA THR A 213 -0.45 -21.89 -5.88
C THR A 213 0.99 -21.85 -5.39
N ARG A 214 1.21 -22.29 -4.18
CA ARG A 214 2.52 -22.42 -3.52
C ARG A 214 2.49 -23.59 -2.56
N TYR A 215 3.62 -23.83 -1.88
CA TYR A 215 3.74 -24.92 -0.93
C TYR A 215 4.38 -24.41 0.36
N PHE A 216 4.05 -25.00 1.49
CA PHE A 216 4.69 -24.75 2.77
C PHE A 216 6.05 -25.44 2.81
N TYR A 217 7.09 -24.85 2.22
CA TYR A 217 8.45 -25.42 2.17
C TYR A 217 9.34 -24.97 3.32
N GLY A 218 8.90 -23.97 4.11
CA GLY A 218 9.66 -23.39 5.20
C GLY A 218 9.52 -24.21 6.50
N TYR A 219 10.07 -25.40 6.54
CA TYR A 219 10.17 -26.24 7.73
C TYR A 219 11.54 -26.93 7.77
N GLU A 220 11.90 -27.53 8.91
CA GLU A 220 13.15 -28.23 9.09
C GLU A 220 13.01 -29.71 8.71
N PRO A 221 13.52 -30.15 7.54
CA PRO A 221 13.33 -31.50 7.04
C PRO A 221 13.97 -32.60 7.93
N ALA A 222 14.97 -32.22 8.73
CA ALA A 222 15.63 -33.15 9.64
C ALA A 222 14.73 -33.61 10.79
N SER A 223 13.78 -32.76 11.21
CA SER A 223 12.88 -33.04 12.33
C SER A 223 11.45 -33.31 11.92
N LEU A 224 11.03 -32.84 10.73
CA LEU A 224 9.66 -32.91 10.26
C LEU A 224 9.61 -33.48 8.84
N ASN A 225 8.72 -34.45 8.62
CA ASN A 225 8.52 -35.07 7.31
C ASN A 225 7.06 -34.90 6.86
N TYR A 226 6.86 -34.18 5.76
CA TYR A 226 5.55 -33.90 5.19
C TYR A 226 5.41 -34.51 3.80
N LYS A 227 4.26 -35.12 3.53
CA LYS A 227 3.88 -35.48 2.15
C LYS A 227 3.66 -34.21 1.34
N LYS A 228 4.09 -34.21 0.08
CA LYS A 228 3.99 -33.03 -0.80
C LYS A 228 2.57 -32.46 -0.89
N ASP A 229 1.56 -33.31 -0.95
CA ASP A 229 0.16 -32.89 -1.05
C ASP A 229 -0.31 -32.12 0.20
N SER A 230 0.22 -32.49 1.38
CA SER A 230 -0.09 -31.77 2.64
C SER A 230 0.59 -30.41 2.74
N LEU A 231 1.57 -30.13 1.88
CA LEU A 231 2.25 -28.84 1.78
C LEU A 231 1.57 -27.88 0.82
N LEU A 232 0.62 -28.35 0.01
CA LEU A 232 -0.06 -27.51 -0.97
C LEU A 232 -0.80 -26.35 -0.28
N ASN A 233 -0.56 -25.15 -0.77
CA ASN A 233 -1.24 -23.93 -0.35
C ASN A 233 -1.68 -23.16 -1.60
N ARG A 234 -2.98 -23.16 -1.87
CA ARG A 234 -3.56 -22.51 -3.03
C ARG A 234 -4.61 -21.51 -2.59
N PHE A 235 -4.53 -20.31 -3.12
CA PHE A 235 -5.52 -19.26 -2.90
C PHE A 235 -6.24 -18.92 -4.20
N ASN A 236 -7.54 -18.75 -4.11
CA ASN A 236 -8.40 -18.23 -5.17
C ASN A 236 -9.06 -16.94 -4.70
N THR A 237 -8.94 -15.91 -5.48
CA THR A 237 -9.58 -14.62 -5.24
C THR A 237 -10.39 -14.22 -6.45
N ALA A 238 -11.64 -13.82 -6.24
CA ALA A 238 -12.48 -13.23 -7.26
C ALA A 238 -13.16 -11.99 -6.70
N GLY A 239 -13.34 -10.96 -7.53
CA GLY A 239 -14.04 -9.77 -7.09
C GLY A 239 -14.56 -8.93 -8.23
N ILE A 240 -15.55 -8.11 -7.89
CA ILE A 240 -16.11 -7.09 -8.77
C ILE A 240 -16.27 -5.79 -7.98
N GLU A 241 -15.92 -4.69 -8.61
CA GLU A 241 -16.10 -3.33 -8.09
C GLU A 241 -16.85 -2.51 -9.11
N VAL A 242 -17.86 -1.79 -8.66
CA VAL A 242 -18.63 -0.85 -9.48
C VAL A 242 -18.62 0.51 -8.79
N GLY A 243 -18.17 1.51 -9.51
CA GLY A 243 -18.14 2.90 -9.07
C GLY A 243 -18.91 3.79 -10.01
N LEU A 244 -19.49 4.84 -9.47
CA LEU A 244 -20.16 5.90 -10.21
C LEU A 244 -19.60 7.24 -9.75
N GLN A 245 -19.27 8.13 -10.68
CA GLN A 245 -18.90 9.50 -10.35
C GLN A 245 -19.48 10.48 -11.36
N ASN A 246 -19.71 11.70 -10.92
CA ASN A 246 -19.97 12.79 -11.85
C ASN A 246 -18.65 13.44 -12.29
N LYS A 247 -18.53 13.74 -13.57
CA LYS A 247 -17.32 14.34 -14.17
C LYS A 247 -17.12 15.78 -13.78
N ALA A 248 -18.21 16.53 -13.71
CA ALA A 248 -18.24 17.90 -13.27
C ALA A 248 -19.23 18.05 -12.12
N ARG A 249 -19.07 19.10 -11.33
CA ARG A 249 -20.05 19.45 -10.29
C ARG A 249 -21.41 19.66 -10.91
N ASN A 250 -22.46 19.18 -10.25
CA ASN A 250 -23.83 19.41 -10.67
C ASN A 250 -24.31 20.83 -10.29
N ASP A 251 -25.52 21.20 -10.64
CA ASP A 251 -26.11 22.52 -10.37
C ASP A 251 -26.17 22.87 -8.87
N PHE A 252 -26.15 21.86 -7.99
CA PHE A 252 -26.07 22.02 -6.54
C PHE A 252 -24.62 22.14 -6.02
N ASN A 253 -23.62 22.24 -6.90
CA ASN A 253 -22.20 22.26 -6.59
C ASN A 253 -21.72 21.01 -5.84
N ILE A 254 -22.28 19.85 -6.18
CA ILE A 254 -21.97 18.55 -5.54
C ILE A 254 -21.18 17.68 -6.51
N THR A 255 -20.13 17.03 -5.99
CA THR A 255 -19.50 15.85 -6.58
C THR A 255 -19.77 14.64 -5.71
N TYR A 256 -19.97 13.48 -6.33
CA TYR A 256 -20.17 12.22 -5.63
C TYR A 256 -19.39 11.08 -6.30
N HIS A 257 -19.00 10.11 -5.47
CA HIS A 257 -18.29 8.93 -5.93
C HIS A 257 -18.68 7.71 -5.08
N PRO A 258 -19.90 7.19 -5.21
CA PRO A 258 -20.27 5.91 -4.62
C PRO A 258 -19.58 4.75 -5.36
N GLN A 259 -19.15 3.75 -4.60
CA GLN A 259 -18.54 2.53 -5.11
C GLN A 259 -18.90 1.34 -4.21
N VAL A 260 -19.07 0.18 -4.84
CA VAL A 260 -19.36 -1.08 -4.17
C VAL A 260 -18.40 -2.14 -4.70
N GLN A 261 -17.75 -2.86 -3.82
CA GLN A 261 -16.87 -3.97 -4.13
C GLN A 261 -17.35 -5.24 -3.41
N LEU A 262 -17.46 -6.32 -4.17
CA LEU A 262 -17.66 -7.67 -3.66
C LEU A 262 -16.39 -8.47 -3.89
N ARG A 263 -15.95 -9.23 -2.88
CA ARG A 263 -14.78 -10.11 -2.98
C ARG A 263 -15.08 -11.46 -2.36
N TYR A 264 -14.66 -12.49 -3.06
CA TYR A 264 -14.58 -13.87 -2.60
C TYR A 264 -13.12 -14.29 -2.52
N PHE A 265 -12.73 -14.91 -1.43
CA PHE A 265 -11.39 -15.45 -1.22
C PHE A 265 -11.51 -16.85 -0.60
N ALA A 266 -10.74 -17.81 -1.10
CA ALA A 266 -10.75 -19.19 -0.60
C ALA A 266 -9.37 -19.84 -0.74
N ASP A 267 -9.09 -20.79 0.16
CA ASP A 267 -7.92 -21.66 0.06
C ASP A 267 -8.30 -23.08 -0.40
N ASN A 268 -7.30 -23.96 -0.53
CA ASN A 268 -7.50 -25.37 -0.90
C ASN A 268 -7.92 -26.28 0.27
N ARG A 269 -8.21 -25.72 1.45
CA ARG A 269 -8.70 -26.43 2.64
C ARG A 269 -10.14 -26.07 2.94
N ASP A 270 -10.88 -25.55 1.92
CA ASP A 270 -12.25 -25.09 2.01
C ASP A 270 -12.47 -23.89 2.95
N ASN A 271 -11.41 -23.25 3.45
CA ASN A 271 -11.56 -21.99 4.15
C ASN A 271 -11.92 -20.90 3.14
N LYS A 272 -12.87 -20.05 3.50
CA LYS A 272 -13.41 -19.04 2.58
C LYS A 272 -13.80 -17.76 3.28
N GLU A 273 -13.69 -16.66 2.57
CA GLU A 273 -14.12 -15.33 3.00
C GLU A 273 -14.97 -14.66 1.93
N TYR A 274 -16.06 -14.04 2.36
CA TYR A 274 -16.87 -13.12 1.57
C TYR A 274 -16.72 -11.72 2.17
N ALA A 275 -16.48 -10.74 1.34
CA ALA A 275 -16.35 -9.35 1.76
C ALA A 275 -17.17 -8.43 0.85
N LEU A 276 -17.85 -7.47 1.47
CA LEU A 276 -18.56 -6.37 0.84
C LEU A 276 -17.98 -5.07 1.36
N LEU A 277 -17.50 -4.22 0.45
CA LEU A 277 -17.09 -2.86 0.74
C LEU A 277 -17.99 -1.90 -0.04
N ALA A 278 -18.75 -1.09 0.66
CA ALA A 278 -19.53 0.00 0.10
C ALA A 278 -18.98 1.33 0.61
N LYS A 279 -18.69 2.25 -0.29
CA LYS A 279 -18.20 3.60 0.00
C LYS A 279 -19.03 4.61 -0.75
N ALA A 280 -19.25 5.77 -0.15
CA ALA A 280 -19.82 6.92 -0.82
C ALA A 280 -19.14 8.19 -0.33
N ASN A 281 -18.45 8.88 -1.23
CA ASN A 281 -17.86 10.17 -0.96
C ASN A 281 -18.70 11.24 -1.65
N ILE A 282 -19.17 12.22 -0.88
CA ILE A 282 -19.98 13.33 -1.35
C ILE A 282 -19.28 14.62 -0.94
N ASN A 283 -18.93 15.47 -1.90
CA ASN A 283 -18.33 16.78 -1.65
C ASN A 283 -19.26 17.87 -2.14
N LYS A 284 -19.58 18.82 -1.28
CA LYS A 284 -20.38 20.01 -1.60
C LYS A 284 -19.54 21.27 -1.40
N GLY A 285 -19.34 22.03 -2.47
CA GLY A 285 -18.74 23.36 -2.40
C GLY A 285 -19.76 24.41 -1.96
N PHE A 286 -19.43 25.24 -0.98
CA PHE A 286 -20.28 26.37 -0.53
C PHE A 286 -19.79 27.71 -1.07
N ALA A 287 -18.48 27.82 -1.26
CA ALA A 287 -17.82 29.01 -1.80
C ALA A 287 -16.52 28.60 -2.50
N LYS A 288 -15.78 29.58 -3.03
CA LYS A 288 -14.49 29.31 -3.71
C LYS A 288 -13.46 28.60 -2.82
N ILE A 289 -13.55 28.80 -1.51
CA ILE A 289 -12.55 28.31 -0.54
C ILE A 289 -13.10 27.32 0.48
N TYR A 290 -14.43 27.16 0.57
CA TYR A 290 -15.06 26.25 1.53
C TYR A 290 -15.77 25.10 0.83
N ALA A 291 -15.58 23.90 1.34
CA ALA A 291 -16.37 22.74 0.94
C ALA A 291 -16.62 21.82 2.15
N PHE A 292 -17.67 21.04 2.08
CA PHE A 292 -17.97 19.98 3.03
C PHE A 292 -17.83 18.64 2.32
N ASP A 293 -17.10 17.74 2.94
CA ASP A 293 -16.89 16.38 2.46
C ASP A 293 -17.52 15.38 3.44
N LEU A 294 -18.35 14.50 2.93
CA LEU A 294 -18.98 13.43 3.70
C LEU A 294 -18.56 12.09 3.11
N GLY A 295 -17.74 11.38 3.83
CA GLY A 295 -17.39 9.99 3.54
C GLY A 295 -18.29 9.03 4.31
N LEU A 296 -18.87 8.05 3.63
CA LEU A 296 -19.62 6.94 4.22
C LEU A 296 -18.92 5.64 3.83
N THR A 297 -18.68 4.75 4.78
CA THR A 297 -18.07 3.44 4.50
C THR A 297 -18.75 2.35 5.32
N ALA A 298 -19.07 1.26 4.64
CA ALA A 298 -19.48 -0.02 5.22
C ALA A 298 -18.58 -1.12 4.65
N ASP A 299 -17.78 -1.75 5.50
CA ASP A 299 -16.86 -2.83 5.15
C ASP A 299 -17.20 -4.07 5.99
N ILE A 300 -17.85 -5.04 5.36
CA ILE A 300 -18.42 -6.21 6.00
C ILE A 300 -17.66 -7.43 5.48
N SER A 301 -17.23 -8.32 6.38
CA SER A 301 -16.63 -9.59 5.98
C SER A 301 -17.02 -10.74 6.89
N LYS A 302 -17.07 -11.94 6.29
CA LYS A 302 -17.34 -13.19 6.97
C LYS A 302 -16.37 -14.24 6.44
N ALA A 303 -15.52 -14.75 7.31
CA ALA A 303 -14.61 -15.86 7.04
C ALA A 303 -15.13 -17.13 7.72
N THR A 304 -15.02 -18.26 7.04
CA THR A 304 -15.36 -19.58 7.57
C THR A 304 -14.15 -20.50 7.44
N PHE A 305 -13.72 -21.07 8.56
CA PHE A 305 -12.60 -22.00 8.65
C PHE A 305 -13.12 -23.38 9.01
N PHE A 306 -12.53 -24.42 8.41
CA PHE A 306 -12.88 -25.82 8.62
C PHE A 306 -14.39 -26.10 8.45
N PRO A 307 -15.01 -25.69 7.31
CA PRO A 307 -16.43 -25.87 7.11
C PRO A 307 -16.83 -27.35 7.20
N SER A 308 -18.03 -27.61 7.69
CA SER A 308 -18.60 -28.96 7.82
C SER A 308 -17.79 -29.93 8.71
N THR A 309 -16.97 -29.38 9.61
CA THR A 309 -16.26 -30.15 10.64
C THR A 309 -16.70 -29.73 12.04
N PRO A 310 -16.48 -30.54 13.08
CA PRO A 310 -16.74 -30.13 14.47
C PRO A 310 -15.96 -28.89 14.91
N ASN A 311 -14.84 -28.60 14.24
CA ASN A 311 -13.96 -27.46 14.52
C ASN A 311 -14.29 -26.23 13.68
N GLN A 312 -15.46 -26.20 13.04
CA GLN A 312 -15.86 -25.05 12.21
C GLN A 312 -15.84 -23.75 13.01
N ARG A 313 -15.20 -22.74 12.44
CA ARG A 313 -15.15 -21.36 12.99
C ARG A 313 -15.70 -20.39 11.97
N ILE A 314 -16.56 -19.49 12.42
CA ILE A 314 -17.11 -18.40 11.63
C ILE A 314 -16.66 -17.10 12.27
N LEU A 315 -15.81 -16.36 11.58
CA LEU A 315 -15.29 -15.08 12.00
C LEU A 315 -15.99 -13.99 11.20
N LYS A 316 -16.73 -13.13 11.88
CA LYS A 316 -17.34 -11.93 11.28
C LYS A 316 -16.49 -10.73 11.66
N ASN A 317 -16.23 -9.85 10.69
CA ASN A 317 -15.52 -8.62 10.94
C ASN A 317 -16.16 -7.49 10.14
N ASN A 318 -16.80 -6.56 10.84
CA ASN A 318 -17.59 -5.49 10.26
C ASN A 318 -17.04 -4.14 10.74
N LEU A 319 -16.88 -3.23 9.81
CA LEU A 319 -16.39 -1.88 10.08
C LEU A 319 -17.27 -0.86 9.35
N TYR A 320 -17.86 0.05 10.10
CA TYR A 320 -18.63 1.14 9.55
C TYR A 320 -18.06 2.45 10.03
N TYR A 321 -18.00 3.46 9.18
CA TYR A 321 -17.65 4.80 9.61
C TYR A 321 -18.23 5.89 8.73
N VAL A 322 -18.40 7.04 9.34
CA VAL A 322 -18.83 8.28 8.72
C VAL A 322 -17.72 9.30 8.90
N SER A 323 -17.34 10.03 7.86
CA SER A 323 -16.23 10.99 7.90
C SER A 323 -16.69 12.38 7.43
N PRO A 324 -17.44 13.14 8.26
CA PRO A 324 -17.72 14.53 7.97
C PRO A 324 -16.44 15.36 8.08
N THR A 325 -16.13 16.16 7.07
CA THR A 325 -14.93 16.99 7.03
C THR A 325 -15.24 18.34 6.41
N LEU A 326 -14.94 19.41 7.11
CA LEU A 326 -14.96 20.77 6.58
C LEU A 326 -13.60 21.06 5.92
N GLN A 327 -13.64 21.53 4.71
CA GLN A 327 -12.46 21.87 3.92
C GLN A 327 -12.36 23.39 3.78
N PHE A 328 -11.16 23.90 4.04
CA PHE A 328 -10.77 25.27 3.77
C PHE A 328 -9.57 25.25 2.83
N ASN A 329 -9.75 25.71 1.61
CA ASN A 329 -8.77 25.63 0.55
C ASN A 329 -8.46 27.01 -0.02
N THR A 330 -7.26 27.49 0.21
CA THR A 330 -6.69 28.67 -0.46
C THR A 330 -5.49 28.25 -1.33
N PRO A 331 -4.98 29.10 -2.21
CA PRO A 331 -3.81 28.76 -3.02
C PRO A 331 -2.57 28.35 -2.22
N ASN A 332 -2.40 28.90 -1.01
CA ASN A 332 -1.21 28.67 -0.19
C ASN A 332 -1.48 27.85 1.09
N PHE A 333 -2.73 27.64 1.46
CA PHE A 333 -3.08 26.93 2.70
C PHE A 333 -4.33 26.09 2.51
N LYS A 334 -4.25 24.83 2.93
CA LYS A 334 -5.37 23.88 2.95
C LYS A 334 -5.53 23.36 4.36
N LEU A 335 -6.75 23.37 4.86
CA LEU A 335 -7.11 22.83 6.17
C LEU A 335 -8.33 21.95 6.04
N TYR A 336 -8.24 20.74 6.57
CA TYR A 336 -9.32 19.79 6.64
C TYR A 336 -9.59 19.50 8.11
N LEU A 337 -10.79 19.84 8.56
CA LEU A 337 -11.24 19.64 9.93
C LEU A 337 -12.38 18.63 9.92
N GLY A 338 -12.14 17.47 10.47
CA GLY A 338 -13.13 16.41 10.51
C GLY A 338 -12.97 15.50 11.71
N ILE A 339 -13.97 14.67 11.88
CA ILE A 339 -13.99 13.54 12.81
C ILE A 339 -14.44 12.31 12.05
N GLN A 340 -14.18 11.14 12.61
CA GLN A 340 -14.59 9.88 12.02
C GLN A 340 -15.22 8.98 13.10
N PRO A 341 -16.52 9.17 13.40
CA PRO A 341 -17.32 8.18 14.13
C PRO A 341 -17.24 6.82 13.42
N SER A 342 -16.84 5.80 14.16
CA SER A 342 -16.55 4.48 13.62
C SER A 342 -17.11 3.40 14.54
N TRP A 343 -17.67 2.36 13.94
CA TRP A 343 -18.16 1.16 14.62
C TRP A 343 -17.34 -0.04 14.12
N ASP A 344 -16.43 -0.48 14.96
CA ASP A 344 -15.61 -1.67 14.76
C ASP A 344 -16.29 -2.86 15.43
N ASN A 345 -16.98 -3.67 14.64
CA ASN A 345 -17.92 -4.69 15.12
C ASN A 345 -18.97 -4.07 16.05
N GLN A 346 -18.83 -4.26 17.37
CA GLN A 346 -19.75 -3.70 18.36
C GLN A 346 -19.14 -2.49 19.10
N ASN A 347 -17.89 -2.13 18.82
CA ASN A 347 -17.17 -1.09 19.53
C ASN A 347 -17.25 0.24 18.79
N PHE A 348 -17.76 1.25 19.48
CA PHE A 348 -17.78 2.62 18.96
C PHE A 348 -16.51 3.38 19.31
N SER A 349 -15.99 4.15 18.36
CA SER A 349 -14.86 5.07 18.56
C SER A 349 -15.02 6.29 17.67
N THR A 350 -14.75 7.46 18.19
CA THR A 350 -14.62 8.67 17.38
C THR A 350 -13.15 8.96 17.14
N LEU A 351 -12.72 8.99 15.89
CA LEU A 351 -11.34 9.20 15.50
C LEU A 351 -11.14 10.64 14.99
N PRO A 352 -9.96 11.25 15.24
CA PRO A 352 -9.64 12.56 14.67
C PRO A 352 -9.42 12.46 13.16
N ASN A 353 -9.74 13.54 12.44
CA ASN A 353 -9.51 13.67 11.02
C ASN A 353 -9.11 15.11 10.67
N ILE A 354 -7.96 15.54 11.16
CA ILE A 354 -7.46 16.90 11.00
C ILE A 354 -6.17 16.86 10.20
N THR A 355 -6.11 17.60 9.10
CA THR A 355 -4.88 17.73 8.29
C THR A 355 -4.74 19.16 7.78
N ALA A 356 -3.48 19.64 7.72
CA ALA A 356 -3.15 20.95 7.22
C ALA A 356 -1.97 20.87 6.24
N GLU A 357 -2.01 21.69 5.20
CA GLU A 357 -0.91 21.90 4.26
C GLU A 357 -0.70 23.39 4.05
N ALA A 358 0.55 23.83 4.13
CA ALA A 358 0.94 25.21 3.87
C ALA A 358 2.03 25.25 2.80
N ARG A 359 1.81 25.99 1.73
CA ARG A 359 2.82 26.26 0.72
C ARG A 359 3.67 27.44 1.16
N VAL A 360 4.97 27.25 1.20
CA VAL A 360 5.90 28.35 1.46
C VAL A 360 5.89 29.28 0.25
N LYS A 361 5.69 30.55 0.51
CA LYS A 361 5.55 31.57 -0.52
C LYS A 361 6.76 31.55 -1.47
N GLU A 362 6.50 31.68 -2.76
CA GLU A 362 7.52 31.70 -3.82
C GLU A 362 8.39 30.44 -3.95
N SER A 363 8.08 29.39 -3.21
CA SER A 363 8.79 28.12 -3.31
C SER A 363 7.86 26.98 -3.70
N ALA A 364 8.44 25.90 -4.22
CA ALA A 364 7.73 24.66 -4.46
C ALA A 364 7.60 23.78 -3.20
N LEU A 365 8.01 24.31 -2.03
CA LEU A 365 7.96 23.62 -0.75
C LEU A 365 6.56 23.69 -0.14
N VAL A 366 6.03 22.57 0.26
CA VAL A 366 4.80 22.43 1.05
C VAL A 366 5.15 21.75 2.37
N VAL A 367 4.73 22.36 3.45
CA VAL A 367 4.76 21.76 4.79
C VAL A 367 3.40 21.14 5.06
N GLU A 368 3.38 19.93 5.57
CA GLU A 368 2.16 19.21 5.91
C GLU A 368 2.18 18.74 7.37
N GLY A 369 1.01 18.64 7.97
CA GLY A 369 0.85 18.06 9.29
C GLY A 369 -0.56 17.57 9.50
N GLY A 370 -0.74 16.67 10.46
CA GLY A 370 -2.05 16.14 10.75
C GLY A 370 -2.13 15.34 12.03
N TRP A 371 -3.35 15.23 12.51
CA TRP A 371 -3.77 14.32 13.56
C TRP A 371 -4.95 13.52 13.05
N THR A 372 -4.71 12.25 12.75
CA THR A 372 -5.68 11.40 12.03
C THR A 372 -5.82 10.06 12.69
N GLY A 373 -7.04 9.57 12.77
CA GLY A 373 -7.32 8.22 13.19
C GLY A 373 -7.96 7.41 12.07
N TYR A 374 -7.65 6.13 12.00
CA TYR A 374 -8.19 5.22 11.01
C TYR A 374 -8.17 3.78 11.51
N TYR A 375 -8.96 2.94 10.87
CA TYR A 375 -8.90 1.50 11.06
C TYR A 375 -8.26 0.82 9.85
N ASN A 376 -7.33 -0.07 10.12
CA ASN A 376 -6.88 -1.06 9.15
C ASN A 376 -7.74 -2.32 9.33
N LYS A 377 -8.51 -2.66 8.30
CA LYS A 377 -9.34 -3.84 8.30
C LYS A 377 -8.53 -5.10 8.09
N ASN A 378 -8.48 -5.97 9.09
CA ASN A 378 -7.84 -7.27 8.98
C ASN A 378 -8.87 -8.30 8.52
N THR A 379 -8.62 -8.91 7.37
CA THR A 379 -9.44 -9.99 6.79
C THR A 379 -8.54 -11.20 6.52
N TYR A 380 -9.13 -12.37 6.29
CA TYR A 380 -8.35 -13.53 5.88
C TYR A 380 -7.54 -13.23 4.61
N TYR A 381 -8.17 -12.59 3.62
CA TYR A 381 -7.52 -12.15 2.41
C TYR A 381 -6.33 -11.22 2.68
N SER A 382 -6.50 -10.16 3.49
CA SER A 382 -5.43 -9.19 3.75
C SER A 382 -4.27 -9.80 4.53
N LEU A 383 -4.56 -10.63 5.54
CA LEU A 383 -3.53 -11.30 6.33
C LEU A 383 -2.78 -12.36 5.52
N ALA A 384 -3.49 -13.15 4.68
CA ALA A 384 -2.87 -14.10 3.76
C ALA A 384 -2.07 -13.41 2.66
N GLY A 385 -2.45 -12.20 2.26
CA GLY A 385 -1.67 -11.35 1.36
C GLY A 385 -0.37 -10.87 2.01
N PHE A 386 -0.40 -10.54 3.30
CA PHE A 386 0.80 -10.11 4.05
C PHE A 386 1.74 -11.29 4.36
N ASN A 387 1.20 -12.37 4.88
CA ASN A 387 1.92 -13.62 5.10
C ASN A 387 1.13 -14.80 4.51
N PRO A 388 1.56 -15.35 3.36
CA PRO A 388 0.80 -16.40 2.70
C PRO A 388 0.91 -17.78 3.38
N TRP A 389 1.76 -17.93 4.37
CA TRP A 389 1.95 -19.19 5.11
C TRP A 389 1.22 -19.20 6.45
N LEU A 390 0.01 -18.59 6.48
CA LEU A 390 -0.80 -18.55 7.68
C LEU A 390 -1.37 -19.91 8.05
N ALA A 391 -1.43 -20.17 9.35
CA ALA A 391 -2.34 -21.14 9.95
C ALA A 391 -3.80 -20.65 9.82
N ALA A 392 -4.76 -21.52 10.06
CA ALA A 392 -6.16 -21.12 10.12
C ALA A 392 -6.38 -20.12 11.27
N LEU A 393 -6.99 -18.99 10.96
CA LEU A 393 -7.18 -17.92 11.92
C LEU A 393 -8.14 -18.32 13.05
N THR A 394 -7.82 -17.87 14.24
CA THR A 394 -8.65 -18.07 15.43
C THR A 394 -9.53 -16.86 15.72
N ASP A 395 -9.11 -15.68 15.30
CA ASP A 395 -9.76 -14.40 15.52
C ASP A 395 -9.47 -13.42 14.39
N LEU A 396 -10.31 -12.38 14.25
CA LEU A 396 -10.12 -11.26 13.33
C LEU A 396 -10.45 -9.95 14.07
N GLN A 397 -9.42 -9.17 14.34
CA GLN A 397 -9.53 -7.85 14.97
C GLN A 397 -9.00 -6.78 14.03
N ASN A 398 -9.68 -5.64 13.95
CA ASN A 398 -9.20 -4.51 13.16
C ASN A 398 -8.15 -3.71 13.94
N THR A 399 -7.12 -3.27 13.25
CA THR A 399 -6.11 -2.42 13.86
C THR A 399 -6.57 -0.97 13.86
N LYS A 400 -6.79 -0.40 15.05
CA LYS A 400 -7.04 1.04 15.20
C LYS A 400 -5.72 1.77 15.26
N ALA A 401 -5.54 2.78 14.41
CA ALA A 401 -4.37 3.65 14.38
C ALA A 401 -4.76 5.10 14.65
N ILE A 402 -4.00 5.78 15.50
CA ILE A 402 -4.07 7.22 15.70
C ILE A 402 -2.69 7.77 15.41
N GLU A 403 -2.58 8.56 14.35
CA GLU A 403 -1.34 9.09 13.82
C GLU A 403 -1.28 10.61 13.99
N THR A 404 -0.19 11.11 14.57
CA THR A 404 0.21 12.50 14.52
C THR A 404 1.46 12.59 13.67
N TYR A 405 1.44 13.46 12.65
CA TYR A 405 2.56 13.57 11.74
C TYR A 405 2.87 14.99 11.35
N ALA A 406 4.12 15.21 10.96
CA ALA A 406 4.58 16.39 10.27
C ALA A 406 5.47 15.98 9.09
N GLY A 407 5.45 16.75 8.03
CA GLY A 407 6.21 16.42 6.83
C GLY A 407 6.44 17.65 5.94
N ILE A 408 7.33 17.43 4.99
CA ILE A 408 7.62 18.36 3.90
C ILE A 408 7.53 17.62 2.57
N LYS A 409 7.10 18.31 1.55
CA LYS A 409 7.10 17.82 0.18
C LYS A 409 7.33 18.97 -0.78
N GLY A 410 7.91 18.67 -1.92
CA GLY A 410 8.18 19.72 -2.89
C GLY A 410 8.86 19.25 -4.15
N SER A 411 9.22 20.22 -4.98
CA SER A 411 10.05 20.01 -6.16
C SER A 411 11.22 21.01 -6.19
N ALA A 412 12.34 20.57 -6.74
CA ALA A 412 13.50 21.41 -7.00
C ALA A 412 13.77 21.39 -8.52
N GLY A 413 13.60 22.55 -9.15
CA GLY A 413 13.57 22.65 -10.60
C GLY A 413 12.41 21.88 -11.23
N ASN A 414 12.60 21.40 -12.46
CA ASN A 414 11.54 20.79 -13.27
C ASN A 414 11.49 19.26 -13.15
N HIS A 415 12.47 18.65 -12.54
CA HIS A 415 12.68 17.19 -12.62
C HIS A 415 12.76 16.50 -11.26
N PHE A 416 13.17 17.22 -10.23
CA PHE A 416 13.41 16.62 -8.91
C PHE A 416 12.22 16.86 -7.98
N THR A 417 11.76 15.79 -7.33
CA THR A 417 10.71 15.81 -6.30
C THR A 417 11.22 15.18 -5.01
N TYR A 418 10.75 15.68 -3.89
CA TYR A 418 11.10 15.12 -2.59
C TYR A 418 9.92 15.15 -1.62
N LYS A 419 9.93 14.20 -0.69
CA LYS A 419 9.00 14.12 0.42
C LYS A 419 9.71 13.55 1.64
N GLY A 420 9.42 14.12 2.79
CA GLY A 420 9.84 13.59 4.08
C GLY A 420 8.70 13.69 5.08
N ARG A 421 8.50 12.65 5.91
CA ARG A 421 7.46 12.63 6.93
C ARG A 421 7.95 11.91 8.17
N VAL A 422 7.64 12.48 9.32
CA VAL A 422 7.78 11.86 10.65
C VAL A 422 6.39 11.64 11.20
N SER A 423 6.10 10.43 11.67
CA SER A 423 4.82 10.05 12.24
C SER A 423 5.01 9.36 13.58
N PHE A 424 4.15 9.70 14.52
CA PHE A 424 3.97 8.99 15.79
C PHE A 424 2.59 8.37 15.78
N ILE A 425 2.54 7.05 15.87
CA ILE A 425 1.33 6.27 15.65
C ILE A 425 1.08 5.39 16.87
N LYS A 426 -0.09 5.52 17.47
CA LYS A 426 -0.58 4.56 18.44
C LYS A 426 -1.41 3.52 17.72
N LEU A 427 -1.01 2.26 17.84
CA LEU A 427 -1.67 1.11 17.24
C LEU A 427 -2.37 0.29 18.32
N ASN A 428 -3.62 -0.09 18.07
CA ASN A 428 -4.32 -1.06 18.91
C ASN A 428 -4.73 -2.26 18.03
N ASN A 429 -4.60 -3.45 18.57
CA ASN A 429 -4.88 -4.72 17.90
C ASN A 429 -4.04 -4.91 16.61
N GLN A 430 -2.73 -4.66 16.71
CA GLN A 430 -1.82 -4.87 15.58
C GLN A 430 -1.54 -6.37 15.38
N PRO A 431 -1.79 -6.95 14.19
CA PRO A 431 -1.46 -8.34 13.92
C PRO A 431 0.06 -8.52 13.84
N LEU A 432 0.56 -9.47 14.59
CA LEU A 432 1.94 -9.94 14.62
C LEU A 432 1.98 -11.42 14.22
N PHE A 433 3.07 -11.87 13.61
CA PHE A 433 3.16 -13.20 13.01
C PHE A 433 4.27 -14.02 13.67
N VAL A 434 3.90 -15.14 14.24
CA VAL A 434 4.85 -16.06 14.88
C VAL A 434 4.77 -17.44 14.26
N ASN A 435 5.92 -18.10 14.11
CA ASN A 435 5.95 -19.49 13.65
C ASN A 435 5.11 -20.38 14.56
N ASP A 436 4.34 -21.29 13.98
CA ASP A 436 3.71 -22.37 14.72
C ASP A 436 4.78 -23.34 15.22
N LEU A 437 4.76 -23.64 16.53
CA LEU A 437 5.80 -24.45 17.16
C LEU A 437 5.62 -25.96 16.89
N LEU A 438 4.40 -26.37 16.55
CA LEU A 438 4.08 -27.79 16.33
C LEU A 438 4.31 -28.21 14.90
N ASP A 439 3.79 -27.44 13.94
CA ASP A 439 3.90 -27.78 12.54
C ASP A 439 5.16 -27.22 11.86
N GLY A 440 5.79 -26.23 12.49
CA GLY A 440 7.06 -25.63 12.07
C GLY A 440 7.04 -24.89 10.74
N LYS A 441 5.91 -24.91 9.99
CA LYS A 441 5.78 -24.37 8.64
C LYS A 441 4.75 -23.27 8.48
N THR A 442 3.80 -23.15 9.42
CA THR A 442 2.78 -22.10 9.36
C THR A 442 3.06 -20.99 10.35
N PHE A 443 2.32 -19.89 10.22
CA PHE A 443 2.39 -18.74 11.10
C PHE A 443 1.03 -18.48 11.74
N ASN A 444 1.03 -18.35 13.06
CA ASN A 444 -0.10 -17.89 13.84
C ASN A 444 -0.13 -16.36 13.88
N VAL A 445 -1.33 -15.80 13.88
CA VAL A 445 -1.55 -14.36 14.07
C VAL A 445 -1.83 -14.10 15.55
N LEU A 446 -1.01 -13.22 16.14
CA LEU A 446 -1.19 -12.69 17.49
C LEU A 446 -1.53 -11.21 17.38
N TYR A 447 -2.55 -10.76 18.09
CA TYR A 447 -2.88 -9.33 18.12
C TYR A 447 -2.22 -8.66 19.32
N GLU A 448 -1.38 -7.63 19.05
CA GLU A 448 -0.83 -6.77 20.07
C GLU A 448 -1.88 -5.73 20.48
N PRO A 449 -2.38 -5.76 21.73
CA PRO A 449 -3.49 -4.89 22.15
C PRO A 449 -3.17 -3.40 22.05
N SER A 450 -1.92 -3.02 22.33
CA SER A 450 -1.46 -1.63 22.21
C SER A 450 0.04 -1.58 21.99
N MET A 451 0.47 -0.76 21.04
CA MET A 451 1.87 -0.45 20.81
C MET A 451 2.02 0.95 20.20
N GLN A 452 3.23 1.48 20.28
CA GLN A 452 3.60 2.74 19.66
C GLN A 452 4.57 2.50 18.49
N LEU A 453 4.38 3.24 17.43
CA LEU A 453 5.21 3.21 16.23
C LEU A 453 5.68 4.64 15.92
N MET A 454 6.99 4.87 15.97
CA MET A 454 7.62 6.02 15.34
C MET A 454 8.04 5.62 13.93
N LYS A 455 7.56 6.35 12.93
CA LYS A 455 7.87 6.11 11.52
C LYS A 455 8.50 7.36 10.91
N LEU A 456 9.66 7.18 10.28
CA LEU A 456 10.30 8.18 9.45
C LEU A 456 10.28 7.67 8.02
N HIS A 457 9.73 8.45 7.11
CA HIS A 457 9.67 8.12 5.68
C HIS A 457 10.23 9.26 4.85
N GLY A 458 11.13 8.94 3.93
CA GLY A 458 11.67 9.86 2.95
C GLY A 458 11.57 9.29 1.54
N GLU A 459 11.28 10.13 0.57
CA GLU A 459 11.17 9.76 -0.84
C GLU A 459 11.80 10.84 -1.71
N VAL A 460 12.52 10.45 -2.74
CA VAL A 460 13.10 11.33 -3.75
C VAL A 460 12.78 10.77 -5.14
N GLY A 461 12.35 11.65 -6.03
CA GLY A 461 12.04 11.31 -7.41
C GLY A 461 12.78 12.24 -8.37
N TYR A 462 13.24 11.69 -9.48
CA TYR A 462 13.80 12.46 -10.59
C TYR A 462 13.17 11.98 -11.88
N ASN A 463 12.54 12.88 -12.64
CA ASN A 463 11.81 12.53 -13.84
C ASN A 463 12.14 13.49 -14.99
N VAL A 464 12.58 12.94 -16.12
CA VAL A 464 12.81 13.66 -17.37
C VAL A 464 11.88 13.09 -18.43
N GLN A 465 10.63 13.54 -18.39
CA GLN A 465 9.57 13.08 -19.31
C GLN A 465 9.53 11.53 -19.42
N GLU A 466 9.42 10.99 -20.62
CA GLU A 466 9.42 9.54 -20.86
C GLU A 466 10.85 8.94 -20.92
N LYS A 467 11.89 9.77 -20.88
CA LYS A 467 13.27 9.33 -21.12
C LYS A 467 13.93 8.71 -19.90
N PHE A 468 13.70 9.29 -18.74
CA PHE A 468 14.34 8.86 -17.51
C PHE A 468 13.42 9.09 -16.30
N SER A 469 13.23 8.09 -15.48
CA SER A 469 12.51 8.19 -14.23
C SER A 469 13.24 7.39 -13.15
N PHE A 470 13.52 8.04 -12.05
CA PHE A 470 14.10 7.43 -10.86
C PHE A 470 13.25 7.79 -9.65
N LEU A 471 12.95 6.79 -8.82
CA LEU A 471 12.24 6.97 -7.56
C LEU A 471 12.98 6.15 -6.50
N ALA A 472 13.30 6.76 -5.37
CA ALA A 472 13.85 6.07 -4.22
C ALA A 472 13.13 6.48 -2.95
N GLY A 473 12.86 5.52 -2.08
CA GLY A 473 12.20 5.72 -0.81
C GLY A 473 12.92 4.98 0.31
N ALA A 474 12.94 5.57 1.51
CA ALA A 474 13.44 4.93 2.71
C ALA A 474 12.42 5.08 3.84
N THR A 475 12.20 3.99 4.57
CA THR A 475 11.29 3.95 5.72
C THR A 475 12.02 3.36 6.91
N PHE A 476 12.04 4.09 8.01
CA PHE A 476 12.51 3.61 9.31
C PHE A 476 11.32 3.52 10.26
N GLN A 477 11.23 2.42 10.99
CA GLN A 477 10.14 2.12 11.92
C GLN A 477 10.70 1.65 13.27
N LYS A 478 10.34 2.34 14.33
CA LYS A 478 10.66 1.94 15.69
C LYS A 478 9.40 1.59 16.44
N PHE A 479 9.25 0.32 16.76
CA PHE A 479 8.17 -0.21 17.56
C PHE A 479 8.54 -0.16 19.03
N SER A 480 7.62 0.27 19.87
CA SER A 480 7.85 0.44 21.32
C SER A 480 6.55 0.31 22.10
N SER A 481 6.66 0.22 23.42
CA SER A 481 5.51 0.17 24.33
C SER A 481 4.52 -0.95 23.99
N LEU A 482 5.04 -2.12 23.59
CA LEU A 482 4.24 -3.32 23.43
C LEU A 482 3.77 -3.79 24.80
N VAL A 483 2.50 -4.23 24.89
CA VAL A 483 1.87 -4.61 26.18
C VAL A 483 2.01 -6.11 26.43
N VAL A 484 1.89 -6.93 25.40
CA VAL A 484 1.85 -8.40 25.52
C VAL A 484 3.08 -9.06 24.92
N ASN A 485 3.50 -8.62 23.75
CA ASN A 485 4.59 -9.24 23.02
C ASN A 485 5.92 -8.55 23.31
N GLU A 486 6.99 -9.33 23.39
CA GLU A 486 8.36 -8.83 23.58
C GLU A 486 8.85 -8.02 22.37
N GLN A 487 8.49 -8.44 21.16
CA GLN A 487 8.89 -7.84 19.90
C GLN A 487 7.70 -7.67 18.95
N ALA A 488 7.84 -6.77 17.99
CA ALA A 488 6.90 -6.62 16.88
C ALA A 488 7.18 -7.70 15.82
N TRP A 489 6.74 -8.93 16.11
CA TRP A 489 7.03 -10.12 15.31
C TRP A 489 6.64 -9.96 13.84
N GLY A 490 7.60 -10.19 12.94
CA GLY A 490 7.39 -10.12 11.50
C GLY A 490 7.30 -8.69 10.95
N GLN A 491 7.48 -7.63 11.74
CA GLN A 491 7.49 -6.24 11.26
C GLN A 491 8.90 -5.81 10.86
N LEU A 492 9.03 -5.07 9.74
CA LEU A 492 10.31 -4.56 9.26
C LEU A 492 10.68 -3.27 9.99
N PRO A 493 11.88 -3.18 10.59
CA PRO A 493 12.32 -1.95 11.24
C PRO A 493 12.87 -0.91 10.26
N PHE A 494 13.41 -1.35 9.13
CA PHE A 494 13.98 -0.47 8.12
C PHE A 494 13.84 -1.07 6.72
N GLU A 495 13.54 -0.21 5.76
CA GLU A 495 13.41 -0.58 4.34
C GLU A 495 13.84 0.58 3.44
N VAL A 496 14.56 0.26 2.38
CA VAL A 496 14.87 1.16 1.27
C VAL A 496 14.42 0.51 -0.02
N THR A 497 13.78 1.28 -0.88
CA THR A 497 13.37 0.85 -2.22
C THR A 497 13.85 1.84 -3.26
N GLY A 498 14.18 1.34 -4.45
CA GLY A 498 14.58 2.17 -5.58
C GLY A 498 14.06 1.59 -6.88
N THR A 499 13.53 2.42 -7.74
CA THR A 499 13.05 2.05 -9.08
C THR A 499 13.65 3.01 -10.11
N LEU A 500 14.20 2.47 -11.17
CA LEU A 500 14.77 3.19 -12.29
C LEU A 500 14.10 2.74 -13.59
N LYS A 501 13.69 3.69 -14.42
CA LYS A 501 13.29 3.46 -15.82
C LYS A 501 14.08 4.41 -16.69
N TRP A 502 14.78 3.87 -17.68
CA TRP A 502 15.65 4.64 -18.53
C TRP A 502 15.53 4.19 -20.00
N LYS A 503 15.05 5.06 -20.84
CA LYS A 503 15.06 4.90 -22.30
C LYS A 503 16.44 5.34 -22.80
N VAL A 504 17.38 4.41 -22.80
CA VAL A 504 18.79 4.65 -23.15
C VAL A 504 18.91 5.08 -24.60
N LEU A 505 18.23 4.36 -25.47
CA LEU A 505 18.10 4.64 -26.88
C LEU A 505 16.62 4.71 -27.26
N LYS A 506 16.33 5.11 -28.48
CA LYS A 506 14.95 5.16 -29.00
C LYS A 506 14.25 3.79 -28.88
N ASP A 507 15.00 2.73 -29.12
CA ASP A 507 14.51 1.36 -29.17
C ASP A 507 14.97 0.50 -27.97
N LEU A 508 15.72 1.07 -27.01
CA LEU A 508 16.26 0.37 -25.86
C LEU A 508 15.81 1.00 -24.55
N GLN A 509 15.07 0.23 -23.77
CA GLN A 509 14.65 0.59 -22.42
C GLN A 509 15.31 -0.32 -21.38
N VAL A 510 15.83 0.29 -20.31
CA VAL A 510 16.38 -0.40 -19.15
C VAL A 510 15.52 -0.07 -17.94
N LYS A 511 15.29 -1.05 -17.11
CA LYS A 511 14.59 -0.94 -15.83
C LYS A 511 15.41 -1.59 -14.75
N ALA A 512 15.41 -0.99 -13.56
CA ALA A 512 16.04 -1.59 -12.39
C ALA A 512 15.14 -1.35 -11.18
N ASP A 513 14.97 -2.38 -10.35
CA ASP A 513 14.31 -2.32 -9.07
C ASP A 513 15.27 -2.86 -8.01
N ALA A 514 15.47 -2.09 -6.95
CA ALA A 514 16.34 -2.46 -5.85
C ALA A 514 15.60 -2.32 -4.53
N PHE A 515 15.87 -3.21 -3.60
CA PHE A 515 15.45 -3.01 -2.22
C PHE A 515 16.52 -3.50 -1.25
N LEU A 516 16.47 -2.92 -0.07
CA LEU A 516 17.26 -3.32 1.09
C LEU A 516 16.35 -3.19 2.31
N TRP A 517 16.35 -4.20 3.18
CA TRP A 517 15.70 -4.09 4.49
C TRP A 517 16.55 -4.68 5.60
N ASP A 518 16.31 -4.23 6.81
CA ASP A 518 16.80 -4.85 8.04
C ASP A 518 15.84 -5.98 8.46
N GLY A 519 16.38 -7.12 8.89
CA GLY A 519 15.58 -8.31 9.17
C GLY A 519 14.55 -8.10 10.28
N PRO A 520 13.35 -8.64 10.14
CA PRO A 520 12.35 -8.61 11.20
C PRO A 520 12.70 -9.57 12.34
N TYR A 521 12.14 -9.34 13.52
CA TYR A 521 12.20 -10.29 14.62
C TYR A 521 11.24 -11.45 14.40
N TYR A 522 11.67 -12.66 14.75
CA TYR A 522 10.84 -13.86 14.83
C TYR A 522 11.04 -14.55 16.18
N ARG A 523 10.04 -15.34 16.59
CA ARG A 523 10.10 -16.14 17.81
C ARG A 523 10.63 -17.53 17.48
N SER A 524 11.77 -17.91 18.06
CA SER A 524 12.40 -19.21 17.87
C SER A 524 11.61 -20.35 18.56
N LYS A 525 11.96 -21.60 18.27
CA LYS A 525 11.39 -22.77 18.95
C LYS A 525 11.64 -22.76 20.46
N SER A 526 12.74 -22.15 20.91
CA SER A 526 13.08 -21.94 22.34
C SER A 526 12.40 -20.71 22.95
N MET A 527 11.42 -20.12 22.27
CA MET A 527 10.68 -18.93 22.69
C MET A 527 11.52 -17.66 22.81
N GLN A 528 12.72 -17.64 22.25
CA GLN A 528 13.62 -16.48 22.26
C GLN A 528 13.36 -15.58 21.06
N ALA A 529 13.56 -14.28 21.27
CA ALA A 529 13.53 -13.30 20.19
C ALA A 529 14.82 -13.41 19.36
N MET A 530 14.66 -13.76 18.11
CA MET A 530 15.72 -13.83 17.13
C MET A 530 15.43 -12.86 15.98
N LYS A 531 16.47 -12.38 15.32
CA LYS A 531 16.36 -11.48 14.18
C LYS A 531 16.82 -12.19 12.92
N LEU A 532 16.06 -12.04 11.82
CA LEU A 532 16.48 -12.49 10.51
C LEU A 532 17.59 -11.60 9.97
N ASP A 533 18.40 -12.15 9.07
CA ASP A 533 19.45 -11.40 8.41
C ASP A 533 18.89 -10.26 7.56
N PRO A 534 19.65 -9.16 7.41
CA PRO A 534 19.31 -8.12 6.45
C PRO A 534 19.25 -8.67 5.02
N ALA A 535 18.38 -8.08 4.21
CA ALA A 535 18.22 -8.47 2.82
C ALA A 535 18.53 -7.31 1.87
N ALA A 536 19.17 -7.62 0.77
CA ALA A 536 19.34 -6.72 -0.36
C ALA A 536 19.08 -7.48 -1.65
N ASP A 537 18.38 -6.87 -2.58
CA ASP A 537 18.05 -7.46 -3.87
C ASP A 537 18.10 -6.39 -4.97
N LEU A 538 18.55 -6.78 -6.14
CA LEU A 538 18.61 -5.95 -7.33
C LEU A 538 18.06 -6.74 -8.52
N ASN A 539 17.04 -6.18 -9.17
CA ASN A 539 16.43 -6.72 -10.37
C ASN A 539 16.71 -5.79 -11.55
N LEU A 540 17.08 -6.36 -12.68
CA LEU A 540 17.35 -5.63 -13.92
C LEU A 540 16.50 -6.19 -15.04
N GLY A 541 15.88 -5.30 -15.81
CA GLY A 541 15.10 -5.61 -17.01
C GLY A 541 15.59 -4.77 -18.19
N ILE A 542 15.67 -5.41 -19.34
CA ILE A 542 16.02 -4.77 -20.61
C ILE A 542 14.93 -5.13 -21.61
N GLU A 543 14.47 -4.14 -22.36
CA GLU A 543 13.55 -4.32 -23.47
C GLU A 543 14.08 -3.60 -24.70
N PHE A 544 14.19 -4.33 -25.81
CA PHE A 544 14.72 -3.85 -27.08
C PHE A 544 13.70 -4.05 -28.19
N ALA A 545 13.32 -2.96 -28.85
CA ALA A 545 12.42 -2.98 -30.00
C ALA A 545 13.20 -3.40 -31.25
N VAL A 546 12.99 -4.63 -31.71
CA VAL A 546 13.61 -5.17 -32.91
C VAL A 546 12.87 -4.68 -34.18
N MET A 547 11.56 -4.60 -34.08
CA MET A 547 10.64 -4.14 -35.11
C MET A 547 9.51 -3.32 -34.47
N PRO A 548 8.76 -2.54 -35.24
CA PRO A 548 7.68 -1.69 -34.70
C PRO A 548 6.63 -2.42 -33.86
N LYS A 549 6.50 -3.74 -34.02
CA LYS A 549 5.53 -4.58 -33.32
C LYS A 549 6.15 -5.67 -32.45
N LEU A 550 7.47 -5.83 -32.48
CA LEU A 550 8.18 -6.93 -31.85
C LEU A 550 9.32 -6.41 -30.99
N ASN A 551 9.24 -6.64 -29.68
CA ASN A 551 10.31 -6.35 -28.73
C ASN A 551 10.86 -7.66 -28.17
N LEU A 552 12.15 -7.71 -27.95
CA LEU A 552 12.80 -8.70 -27.11
C LEU A 552 12.94 -8.13 -25.70
N TRP A 553 12.73 -8.96 -24.71
CA TRP A 553 12.94 -8.57 -23.34
C TRP A 553 13.80 -9.61 -22.61
N PHE A 554 14.56 -9.12 -21.65
CA PHE A 554 15.42 -9.93 -20.81
C PHE A 554 15.35 -9.36 -19.38
N GLN A 555 15.29 -10.23 -18.39
CA GLN A 555 15.21 -9.86 -16.98
C GLN A 555 16.07 -10.77 -16.13
N VAL A 556 16.80 -10.15 -15.22
CA VAL A 556 17.56 -10.82 -14.18
C VAL A 556 17.02 -10.37 -12.83
N ASN A 557 16.56 -11.30 -12.02
CA ASN A 557 16.10 -11.03 -10.66
C ASN A 557 17.09 -11.60 -9.67
N ASN A 558 17.16 -10.95 -8.52
CA ASN A 558 18.12 -11.24 -7.47
C ASN A 558 19.55 -11.34 -8.02
N LEU A 559 19.99 -10.27 -8.70
CA LEU A 559 21.32 -10.19 -9.30
C LEU A 559 22.44 -10.38 -8.27
N LEU A 560 22.20 -10.01 -7.02
CA LEU A 560 23.12 -10.19 -5.91
C LEU A 560 23.19 -11.65 -5.43
N ASN A 561 22.33 -12.52 -5.93
CA ASN A 561 22.18 -13.92 -5.53
C ASN A 561 22.07 -14.09 -4.01
N ASN A 562 21.42 -13.15 -3.35
CA ASN A 562 21.28 -13.13 -1.91
C ASN A 562 20.13 -14.07 -1.48
N LYS A 563 20.42 -15.00 -0.58
CA LYS A 563 19.46 -15.97 -0.05
C LYS A 563 18.90 -15.45 1.27
N TYR A 564 17.98 -14.53 1.18
CA TYR A 564 17.35 -13.93 2.34
C TYR A 564 15.99 -14.55 2.67
N GLN A 565 15.51 -14.28 3.85
CA GLN A 565 14.21 -14.71 4.35
C GLN A 565 13.40 -13.48 4.80
N ARG A 566 12.19 -13.34 4.30
CA ARG A 566 11.25 -12.36 4.85
C ARG A 566 10.47 -12.95 6.02
N TRP A 567 10.22 -14.24 5.94
CA TRP A 567 9.57 -15.08 6.93
C TRP A 567 10.52 -16.20 7.31
N ASN A 568 10.66 -16.42 8.60
CA ASN A 568 11.58 -17.43 9.10
C ASN A 568 11.38 -18.79 8.41
N GLN A 569 12.47 -19.39 7.93
CA GLN A 569 12.56 -20.65 7.16
C GLN A 569 12.06 -20.57 5.70
N TYR A 570 11.55 -19.43 5.23
CA TYR A 570 11.11 -19.23 3.86
C TYR A 570 12.15 -18.47 3.05
N GLU A 571 13.17 -19.21 2.58
CA GLU A 571 14.25 -18.65 1.75
C GLU A 571 13.74 -18.33 0.35
N VAL A 572 14.16 -17.18 -0.18
CA VAL A 572 13.82 -16.75 -1.54
C VAL A 572 14.62 -17.51 -2.59
N LEU A 573 14.20 -17.44 -3.85
CA LEU A 573 14.99 -17.91 -4.99
C LEU A 573 16.28 -17.10 -5.10
N GLY A 574 17.38 -17.76 -5.42
CA GLY A 574 18.63 -17.11 -5.84
C GLY A 574 18.49 -16.40 -7.19
N LEU A 575 19.62 -16.09 -7.80
CA LEU A 575 19.70 -15.47 -9.12
C LEU A 575 18.80 -16.20 -10.12
N ASN A 576 17.84 -15.47 -10.68
CA ASN A 576 16.97 -16.03 -11.71
C ASN A 576 16.87 -15.11 -12.93
N VAL A 577 16.78 -15.75 -14.08
CA VAL A 577 16.86 -15.10 -15.38
C VAL A 577 15.67 -15.53 -16.23
N LEU A 578 15.03 -14.55 -16.87
CA LEU A 578 13.95 -14.78 -17.84
C LEU A 578 14.25 -13.98 -19.11
N GLY A 579 13.80 -14.52 -20.23
CA GLY A 579 13.85 -13.81 -21.50
C GLY A 579 12.73 -14.25 -22.41
N GLY A 580 12.36 -13.39 -23.34
CA GLY A 580 11.26 -13.66 -24.23
C GLY A 580 10.94 -12.53 -25.18
N VAL A 581 9.70 -12.55 -25.67
CA VAL A 581 9.22 -11.64 -26.71
C VAL A 581 7.95 -10.90 -26.25
N VAL A 582 7.77 -9.69 -26.75
CA VAL A 582 6.53 -8.92 -26.69
C VAL A 582 6.10 -8.64 -28.12
N TYR A 583 4.89 -9.03 -28.46
CA TYR A 583 4.28 -8.71 -29.74
C TYR A 583 3.10 -7.76 -29.51
N SER A 584 3.18 -6.57 -30.12
CA SER A 584 2.14 -5.54 -30.04
C SER A 584 1.40 -5.42 -31.36
N PHE A 585 0.06 -5.29 -31.30
CA PHE A 585 -0.79 -5.17 -32.48
C PHE A 585 -1.98 -4.25 -32.16
N ARG A 586 -2.58 -3.76 -33.26
CA ARG A 586 -3.75 -2.86 -33.22
C ARG A 586 -4.94 -3.51 -33.88
#